data_f6ad6c5a823ddae59c36277e18dd028c
#
_entry.id   f6ad6c5a823ddae59c36277e18dd028c
#
_cell.length_a   1.000
_cell.length_b   1.000
_cell.length_c   1.000
_cell.angle_alpha   90.00
_cell.angle_beta   90.00
_cell.angle_gamma   90.00
#
_symmetry.space_group_name_H-M   'P 1'
#
loop_
_entity.id
_entity.type
_entity.pdbx_description
1 polymer ?
#
loop_
_entity_poly.entity_id
_entity_poly.type
_entity_poly.pdbx_seq_one_letter_code
_entity_poly.pdbx_strand_id
1 'polypeptide(L)'
;MNAPRTSKYTSLTYCISVALFFLPVLYFVEETEIIPELPSIPDKIAETIPDFTDILDVELKKQTFFDFIEPIVDDINADILAQRERVFEIRGKVSGNRELNNSDLRYLSTLTEIYEMEADDYGSLEFLNVLLRRVDKIPASLALAQAANESAWGTSRFAQSGNNFFGQWCYTNGCGIIPM
;
A
#
# COMPACT_ATOMS: atom_id res chain seq x y z
N MET A 1 3.46 -78.55 -19.66
CA MET A 1 4.03 -77.60 -18.70
C MET A 1 3.87 -76.22 -19.32
N ASN A 2 2.83 -75.48 -18.92
CA ASN A 2 2.50 -74.16 -19.43
C ASN A 2 3.04 -73.10 -18.46
N ALA A 3 3.95 -72.23 -18.91
CA ALA A 3 4.43 -71.08 -18.17
C ALA A 3 3.40 -69.93 -18.28
N PRO A 4 3.15 -69.14 -17.20
CA PRO A 4 2.19 -68.05 -17.23
C PRO A 4 2.82 -66.81 -17.97
N ARG A 5 2.03 -66.24 -18.89
CA ARG A 5 2.29 -64.96 -19.57
C ARG A 5 2.08 -63.82 -18.60
N THR A 6 3.13 -63.16 -18.12
CA THR A 6 3.03 -61.96 -17.32
C THR A 6 2.64 -60.76 -18.19
N SER A 7 1.54 -60.14 -17.80
CA SER A 7 0.92 -59.00 -18.47
C SER A 7 1.82 -57.75 -18.35
N LYS A 8 2.20 -57.17 -19.50
CA LYS A 8 3.00 -55.93 -19.60
C LYS A 8 2.19 -54.63 -19.37
N TYR A 9 0.93 -54.76 -18.91
CA TYR A 9 0.02 -53.60 -18.80
C TYR A 9 -0.10 -53.00 -17.39
N THR A 10 0.51 -53.58 -16.35
CA THR A 10 0.39 -53.11 -14.99
C THR A 10 1.35 -51.95 -14.65
N SER A 11 2.38 -51.71 -15.48
CA SER A 11 3.35 -50.63 -15.23
C SER A 11 2.91 -49.27 -15.81
N LEU A 12 2.10 -49.25 -16.86
CA LEU A 12 1.70 -48.01 -17.53
C LEU A 12 0.54 -47.33 -16.84
N THR A 13 -0.35 -48.06 -16.21
CA THR A 13 -1.49 -47.51 -15.45
C THR A 13 -1.09 -46.84 -14.15
N TYR A 14 0.03 -47.25 -13.51
CA TYR A 14 0.50 -46.64 -12.28
C TYR A 14 1.20 -45.28 -12.53
N CYS A 15 1.89 -45.09 -13.66
CA CYS A 15 2.49 -43.82 -14.04
C CYS A 15 1.46 -42.76 -14.41
N ILE A 16 0.34 -43.14 -15.02
CA ILE A 16 -0.72 -42.21 -15.43
C ILE A 16 -1.55 -41.74 -14.21
N SER A 17 -1.78 -42.61 -13.23
CA SER A 17 -2.53 -42.23 -12.02
C SER A 17 -1.73 -41.30 -11.09
N VAL A 18 -0.41 -41.41 -11.02
CA VAL A 18 0.44 -40.50 -10.23
C VAL A 18 0.54 -39.13 -10.90
N ALA A 19 0.63 -39.07 -12.24
CA ALA A 19 0.65 -37.80 -12.98
C ALA A 19 -0.66 -37.01 -12.87
N LEU A 20 -1.82 -37.69 -12.79
CA LEU A 20 -3.13 -37.05 -12.62
C LEU A 20 -3.38 -36.54 -11.19
N PHE A 21 -2.66 -37.04 -10.19
CA PHE A 21 -2.80 -36.57 -8.81
C PHE A 21 -1.93 -35.30 -8.52
N PHE A 22 -0.86 -35.08 -9.29
CA PHE A 22 -0.01 -33.90 -9.15
C PHE A 22 -0.41 -32.71 -10.02
N LEU A 23 -1.30 -32.89 -11.00
CA LEU A 23 -1.80 -31.83 -11.88
C LEU A 23 -2.67 -30.76 -11.18
N PRO A 24 -3.50 -31.06 -10.18
CA PRO A 24 -4.28 -30.00 -9.51
C PRO A 24 -3.49 -29.16 -8.49
N VAL A 25 -2.31 -29.61 -8.02
CA VAL A 25 -1.51 -28.85 -7.03
C VAL A 25 -0.75 -27.70 -7.67
N LEU A 26 -0.56 -27.70 -8.98
CA LEU A 26 0.15 -26.63 -9.70
C LEU A 26 -0.77 -25.49 -10.20
N TYR A 27 -2.10 -25.60 -10.01
CA TYR A 27 -3.07 -24.62 -10.51
C TYR A 27 -3.67 -23.70 -9.45
N PHE A 28 -3.29 -23.82 -8.18
CA PHE A 28 -3.69 -22.90 -7.12
C PHE A 28 -2.49 -22.15 -6.54
N VAL A 29 -1.75 -21.45 -7.40
CA VAL A 29 -1.14 -20.19 -6.95
C VAL A 29 -2.25 -19.15 -7.14
N GLU A 30 -3.04 -18.94 -6.11
CA GLU A 30 -3.90 -17.77 -6.00
C GLU A 30 -2.95 -16.57 -6.04
N GLU A 31 -2.87 -15.93 -7.20
CA GLU A 31 -2.20 -14.64 -7.36
C GLU A 31 -2.96 -13.70 -6.44
N THR A 32 -2.47 -13.50 -5.22
CA THR A 32 -3.06 -12.52 -4.28
C THR A 32 -2.98 -11.18 -4.99
N GLU A 33 -4.15 -10.72 -5.42
CA GLU A 33 -4.28 -9.45 -6.11
C GLU A 33 -3.96 -8.33 -5.11
N ILE A 34 -2.82 -7.67 -5.29
CA ILE A 34 -2.45 -6.52 -4.47
C ILE A 34 -3.30 -5.36 -4.97
N ILE A 35 -4.38 -5.06 -4.24
CA ILE A 35 -5.19 -3.86 -4.45
C ILE A 35 -4.50 -2.73 -3.68
N PRO A 36 -4.21 -1.58 -4.31
CA PRO A 36 -3.65 -0.44 -3.60
C PRO A 36 -4.66 0.10 -2.59
N GLU A 37 -4.21 0.28 -1.37
CA GLU A 37 -4.99 0.94 -0.32
C GLU A 37 -4.30 2.26 0.04
N LEU A 38 -5.09 3.21 0.56
CA LEU A 38 -4.51 4.39 1.21
C LEU A 38 -3.65 3.91 2.40
N PRO A 39 -2.39 4.35 2.49
CA PRO A 39 -1.58 4.05 3.66
C PRO A 39 -2.31 4.45 4.93
N SER A 40 -2.55 3.50 5.82
CA SER A 40 -3.22 3.75 7.11
C SER A 40 -2.20 3.72 8.24
N ILE A 41 -2.37 4.62 9.20
CA ILE A 41 -1.59 4.56 10.45
C ILE A 41 -2.03 3.30 11.19
N PRO A 42 -1.12 2.37 11.52
CA PRO A 42 -1.47 1.18 12.28
C PRO A 42 -2.13 1.55 13.62
N ASP A 43 -3.22 0.87 13.99
CA ASP A 43 -3.97 1.12 15.23
C ASP A 43 -3.08 1.15 16.48
N LYS A 44 -2.04 0.31 16.50
CA LYS A 44 -1.06 0.24 17.58
C LYS A 44 -0.30 1.56 17.81
N ILE A 45 -0.10 2.37 16.78
CA ILE A 45 0.57 3.68 16.89
C ILE A 45 -0.37 4.69 17.55
N ALA A 46 -1.67 4.65 17.26
CA ALA A 46 -2.66 5.53 17.87
C ALA A 46 -2.78 5.35 19.39
N GLU A 47 -2.48 4.14 19.91
CA GLU A 47 -2.50 3.84 21.34
C GLU A 47 -1.25 4.33 22.12
N THR A 48 -0.19 4.73 21.42
CA THR A 48 1.11 5.05 22.02
C THR A 48 1.56 6.50 21.81
N ILE A 49 0.64 7.39 21.43
CA ILE A 49 0.96 8.81 21.20
C ILE A 49 1.46 9.45 22.52
N PRO A 50 2.66 10.04 22.53
CA PRO A 50 3.19 10.73 23.68
C PRO A 50 2.33 11.93 24.09
N ASP A 51 2.18 12.20 25.39
CA ASP A 51 1.64 13.48 25.84
C ASP A 51 2.71 14.56 25.74
N PHE A 52 2.70 15.28 24.65
CA PHE A 52 3.64 16.36 24.39
C PHE A 52 3.43 17.59 25.29
N THR A 53 2.26 17.71 25.96
CA THR A 53 1.98 18.84 26.88
C THR A 53 2.76 18.70 28.18
N ASP A 54 3.03 17.49 28.64
CA ASP A 54 3.76 17.20 29.85
C ASP A 54 5.28 17.40 29.72
N ILE A 55 5.80 17.48 28.49
CA ILE A 55 7.23 17.67 28.24
C ILE A 55 7.56 19.17 28.31
N LEU A 56 8.15 19.61 29.43
CA LEU A 56 8.48 21.03 29.64
C LEU A 56 9.78 21.45 28.92
N ASP A 57 10.74 20.56 28.81
CA ASP A 57 11.98 20.82 28.07
C ASP A 57 11.72 20.87 26.56
N VAL A 58 12.08 22.01 25.94
CA VAL A 58 11.76 22.27 24.53
C VAL A 58 12.52 21.36 23.59
N GLU A 59 13.79 21.09 23.88
CA GLU A 59 14.62 20.24 22.98
C GLU A 59 14.19 18.78 23.10
N LEU A 60 13.88 18.31 24.33
CA LEU A 60 13.33 16.99 24.55
C LEU A 60 11.97 16.82 23.84
N LYS A 61 11.10 17.83 23.92
CA LYS A 61 9.79 17.81 23.22
C LYS A 61 9.97 17.66 21.70
N LYS A 62 10.85 18.45 21.09
CA LYS A 62 11.12 18.37 19.66
C LYS A 62 11.67 17.00 19.27
N GLN A 63 12.63 16.49 20.03
CA GLN A 63 13.20 15.17 19.77
C GLN A 63 12.14 14.08 19.88
N THR A 64 11.35 14.06 20.96
CA THR A 64 10.26 13.11 21.17
C THR A 64 9.22 13.19 20.05
N PHE A 65 8.92 14.41 19.56
CA PHE A 65 8.00 14.61 18.46
C PHE A 65 8.53 14.02 17.16
N PHE A 66 9.79 14.26 16.82
CA PHE A 66 10.39 13.71 15.62
C PHE A 66 10.53 12.18 15.71
N ASP A 67 11.00 11.66 16.83
CA ASP A 67 11.13 10.21 17.06
C ASP A 67 9.78 9.47 16.93
N PHE A 68 8.67 10.17 17.21
CA PHE A 68 7.33 9.62 17.04
C PHE A 68 6.81 9.73 15.60
N ILE A 69 6.94 10.89 14.94
CA ILE A 69 6.33 11.13 13.62
C ILE A 69 7.18 10.55 12.47
N GLU A 70 8.52 10.59 12.56
CA GLU A 70 9.40 10.21 11.46
C GLU A 70 9.20 8.75 10.99
N PRO A 71 9.10 7.74 11.89
CA PRO A 71 8.85 6.36 11.47
C PRO A 71 7.52 6.21 10.72
N ILE A 72 6.48 6.95 11.11
CA ILE A 72 5.17 6.92 10.44
C ILE A 72 5.29 7.49 9.02
N VAL A 73 6.01 8.58 8.85
CA VAL A 73 6.24 9.19 7.53
C VAL A 73 7.06 8.26 6.63
N ASP A 74 8.05 7.59 7.21
CA ASP A 74 8.89 6.65 6.46
C ASP A 74 8.11 5.41 6.02
N ASP A 75 7.26 4.84 6.86
CA ASP A 75 6.39 3.72 6.53
C ASP A 75 5.41 4.09 5.39
N ILE A 76 4.75 5.25 5.50
CA ILE A 76 3.84 5.76 4.45
C ILE A 76 4.60 5.98 3.14
N ASN A 77 5.80 6.57 3.20
CA ASN A 77 6.63 6.77 2.02
C ASN A 77 7.06 5.45 1.38
N ALA A 78 7.34 4.41 2.18
CA ALA A 78 7.67 3.08 1.67
C ALA A 78 6.49 2.46 0.89
N ASP A 79 5.27 2.58 1.41
CA ASP A 79 4.05 2.12 0.73
C ASP A 79 3.82 2.85 -0.60
N ILE A 80 3.99 4.19 -0.60
CA ILE A 80 3.87 5.01 -1.82
C ILE A 80 4.92 4.61 -2.86
N LEU A 81 6.16 4.33 -2.43
CA LEU A 81 7.21 3.86 -3.34
C LEU A 81 6.89 2.48 -3.91
N ALA A 82 6.30 1.57 -3.15
CA ALA A 82 5.84 0.28 -3.65
C ALA A 82 4.72 0.45 -4.69
N GLN A 83 3.76 1.35 -4.44
CA GLN A 83 2.73 1.71 -5.42
C GLN A 83 3.36 2.28 -6.71
N ARG A 84 4.33 3.17 -6.58
CA ARG A 84 5.06 3.77 -7.70
C ARG A 84 5.78 2.72 -8.54
N GLU A 85 6.47 1.77 -7.91
CA GLU A 85 7.17 0.68 -8.63
C GLU A 85 6.19 -0.15 -9.45
N ARG A 86 5.03 -0.47 -8.90
CA ARG A 86 3.98 -1.20 -9.63
C ARG A 86 3.48 -0.41 -10.85
N VAL A 87 3.34 0.90 -10.77
CA VAL A 87 2.98 1.75 -11.91
C VAL A 87 4.10 1.75 -12.97
N PHE A 88 5.39 1.74 -12.56
CA PHE A 88 6.51 1.60 -13.50
C PHE A 88 6.49 0.26 -14.25
N GLU A 89 6.17 -0.85 -13.56
CA GLU A 89 6.01 -2.16 -14.21
C GLU A 89 4.89 -2.14 -15.27
N ILE A 90 3.73 -1.57 -14.92
CA ILE A 90 2.58 -1.43 -15.84
C ILE A 90 2.95 -0.54 -17.03
N ARG A 91 3.62 0.58 -16.78
CA ARG A 91 4.14 1.46 -17.84
C ARG A 91 5.13 0.72 -18.75
N GLY A 92 5.97 -0.16 -18.20
CA GLY A 92 6.88 -1.02 -18.95
C GLY A 92 6.14 -2.01 -19.86
N LYS A 93 4.98 -2.54 -19.45
CA LYS A 93 4.12 -3.36 -20.30
C LYS A 93 3.60 -2.56 -21.49
N VAL A 94 3.03 -1.37 -21.25
CA VAL A 94 2.47 -0.50 -22.29
C VAL A 94 3.55 -0.05 -23.27
N SER A 95 4.72 0.39 -22.80
CA SER A 95 5.82 0.80 -23.68
C SER A 95 6.38 -0.33 -24.51
N GLY A 96 6.23 -1.57 -24.07
CA GLY A 96 6.58 -2.80 -24.80
C GLY A 96 5.44 -3.35 -25.68
N ASN A 97 4.38 -2.58 -25.93
CA ASN A 97 3.18 -3.00 -26.68
C ASN A 97 2.52 -4.29 -26.12
N ARG A 98 2.60 -4.50 -24.81
CA ARG A 98 1.88 -5.60 -24.13
C ARG A 98 0.55 -5.09 -23.61
N GLU A 99 -0.49 -5.90 -23.77
CA GLU A 99 -1.81 -5.59 -23.22
C GLU A 99 -1.81 -5.64 -21.68
N LEU A 100 -2.59 -4.75 -21.09
CA LEU A 100 -2.85 -4.74 -19.65
C LEU A 100 -3.90 -5.81 -19.32
N ASN A 101 -3.66 -6.57 -18.28
CA ASN A 101 -4.64 -7.53 -17.79
C ASN A 101 -5.64 -6.85 -16.83
N ASN A 102 -6.67 -7.59 -16.40
CA ASN A 102 -7.72 -7.06 -15.53
C ASN A 102 -7.17 -6.60 -14.16
N SER A 103 -6.12 -7.23 -13.65
CA SER A 103 -5.46 -6.83 -12.40
C SER A 103 -4.76 -5.48 -12.55
N ASP A 104 -4.01 -5.28 -13.66
CA ASP A 104 -3.38 -4.00 -13.96
C ASP A 104 -4.43 -2.87 -14.06
N LEU A 105 -5.56 -3.13 -14.75
CA LEU A 105 -6.62 -2.13 -14.93
C LEU A 105 -7.31 -1.78 -13.61
N ARG A 106 -7.63 -2.76 -12.76
CA ARG A 106 -8.19 -2.52 -11.44
C ARG A 106 -7.23 -1.73 -10.56
N TYR A 107 -5.95 -2.11 -10.56
CA TYR A 107 -4.92 -1.41 -9.82
C TYR A 107 -4.84 0.08 -10.20
N LEU A 108 -4.80 0.38 -11.50
CA LEU A 108 -4.78 1.76 -12.00
C LEU A 108 -6.07 2.51 -11.66
N SER A 109 -7.23 1.86 -11.76
CA SER A 109 -8.52 2.46 -11.38
C SER A 109 -8.53 2.87 -9.91
N THR A 110 -8.09 1.98 -9.00
CA THR A 110 -8.02 2.29 -7.57
C THR A 110 -7.04 3.43 -7.28
N LEU A 111 -5.85 3.43 -7.91
CA LEU A 111 -4.91 4.55 -7.75
C LEU A 111 -5.48 5.87 -8.29
N THR A 112 -6.23 5.83 -9.38
CA THR A 112 -6.89 7.01 -9.96
C THR A 112 -7.86 7.63 -8.97
N GLU A 113 -8.62 6.80 -8.26
CA GLU A 113 -9.54 7.25 -7.19
C GLU A 113 -8.76 7.83 -6.00
N ILE A 114 -7.73 7.12 -5.50
CA ILE A 114 -6.89 7.56 -4.37
C ILE A 114 -6.22 8.91 -4.64
N TYR A 115 -5.71 9.11 -5.87
CA TYR A 115 -4.98 10.32 -6.23
C TYR A 115 -5.85 11.37 -6.94
N GLU A 116 -7.19 11.21 -6.89
CA GLU A 116 -8.18 12.14 -7.43
C GLU A 116 -7.86 12.56 -8.87
N MET A 117 -7.69 11.56 -9.75
CA MET A 117 -7.39 11.74 -11.16
C MET A 117 -8.56 11.29 -12.02
N GLU A 118 -8.65 11.85 -13.21
CA GLU A 118 -9.53 11.35 -14.28
C GLU A 118 -8.67 10.58 -15.29
N ALA A 119 -9.20 9.50 -15.84
CA ALA A 119 -8.54 8.70 -16.87
C ALA A 119 -9.51 8.30 -17.97
N ASP A 120 -9.23 8.75 -19.19
CA ASP A 120 -9.95 8.30 -20.40
C ASP A 120 -9.40 6.96 -20.90
N ASP A 121 -8.09 6.71 -20.74
CA ASP A 121 -7.40 5.50 -21.17
C ASP A 121 -6.23 5.15 -20.24
N TYR A 122 -6.39 4.10 -19.44
CA TYR A 122 -5.34 3.55 -18.58
C TYR A 122 -4.12 2.99 -19.33
N GLY A 123 -4.27 2.63 -20.61
CA GLY A 123 -3.20 2.16 -21.50
C GLY A 123 -2.36 3.27 -22.11
N SER A 124 -2.67 4.52 -21.86
CA SER A 124 -1.93 5.67 -22.37
C SER A 124 -0.63 5.91 -21.60
N LEU A 125 0.50 6.03 -22.30
CA LEU A 125 1.77 6.44 -21.69
C LEU A 125 1.70 7.84 -21.10
N GLU A 126 0.87 8.72 -21.67
CA GLU A 126 0.66 10.07 -21.14
C GLU A 126 0.01 10.01 -19.75
N PHE A 127 -1.09 9.26 -19.63
CA PHE A 127 -1.75 9.04 -18.34
C PHE A 127 -0.78 8.46 -17.30
N LEU A 128 -0.04 7.40 -17.63
CA LEU A 128 0.88 6.75 -16.71
C LEU A 128 2.03 7.68 -16.27
N ASN A 129 2.51 8.56 -17.17
CA ASN A 129 3.50 9.56 -16.80
C ASN A 129 2.91 10.64 -15.86
N VAL A 130 1.63 11.02 -16.02
CA VAL A 130 0.95 11.95 -15.11
C VAL A 130 0.76 11.27 -13.74
N LEU A 131 0.30 10.02 -13.71
CA LEU A 131 0.13 9.26 -12.49
C LEU A 131 1.46 9.13 -11.71
N LEU A 132 2.57 8.82 -12.38
CA LEU A 132 3.90 8.74 -11.76
C LEU A 132 4.41 10.08 -11.19
N ARG A 133 3.87 11.22 -11.59
CA ARG A 133 4.16 12.50 -10.94
C ARG A 133 3.36 12.74 -9.66
N ARG A 134 2.24 12.04 -9.49
CA ARG A 134 1.40 12.13 -8.29
C ARG A 134 1.76 11.07 -7.26
N VAL A 135 2.02 9.85 -7.73
CA VAL A 135 2.46 8.74 -6.88
C VAL A 135 3.96 8.87 -6.62
N ASP A 136 4.32 9.74 -5.68
CA ASP A 136 5.71 9.94 -5.27
C ASP A 136 5.79 10.27 -3.77
N LYS A 137 6.93 9.91 -3.16
CA LYS A 137 7.18 10.17 -1.74
C LYS A 137 7.32 11.66 -1.45
N ILE A 138 6.95 12.05 -0.24
CA ILE A 138 7.21 13.39 0.28
C ILE A 138 8.52 13.35 1.08
N PRO A 139 9.43 14.34 0.93
CA PRO A 139 10.61 14.44 1.79
C PRO A 139 10.20 14.43 3.27
N ALA A 140 10.78 13.51 4.06
CA ALA A 140 10.42 13.37 5.47
C ALA A 140 10.58 14.68 6.25
N SER A 141 11.65 15.46 5.97
CA SER A 141 11.88 16.76 6.58
C SER A 141 10.73 17.76 6.33
N LEU A 142 10.10 17.71 5.16
CA LEU A 142 8.95 18.58 4.83
C LEU A 142 7.72 18.16 5.62
N ALA A 143 7.42 16.86 5.65
CA ALA A 143 6.30 16.32 6.41
C ALA A 143 6.44 16.60 7.92
N LEU A 144 7.65 16.41 8.47
CA LEU A 144 7.96 16.68 9.88
C LEU A 144 7.80 18.17 10.23
N ALA A 145 8.29 19.06 9.37
CA ALA A 145 8.16 20.52 9.58
C ALA A 145 6.68 20.95 9.54
N GLN A 146 5.90 20.40 8.61
CA GLN A 146 4.47 20.68 8.52
C GLN A 146 3.72 20.14 9.75
N ALA A 147 3.95 18.89 10.13
CA ALA A 147 3.35 18.31 11.32
C ALA A 147 3.66 19.12 12.59
N ALA A 148 4.90 19.56 12.77
CA ALA A 148 5.31 20.39 13.91
C ALA A 148 4.57 21.73 13.94
N ASN A 149 4.43 22.41 12.81
CA ASN A 149 3.72 23.68 12.71
C ASN A 149 2.22 23.53 12.94
N GLU A 150 1.57 22.61 12.25
CA GLU A 150 0.11 22.42 12.30
C GLU A 150 -0.36 21.92 13.66
N SER A 151 0.44 21.09 14.33
CA SER A 151 0.09 20.50 15.62
C SER A 151 0.61 21.28 16.83
N ALA A 152 1.37 22.37 16.63
CA ALA A 152 2.13 23.05 17.69
C ALA A 152 3.02 22.05 18.47
N TRP A 153 3.83 21.26 17.75
CA TRP A 153 4.67 20.19 18.32
C TRP A 153 3.87 19.14 19.08
N GLY A 154 2.68 18.77 18.55
CA GLY A 154 1.79 17.80 19.17
C GLY A 154 1.00 18.31 20.37
N THR A 155 1.12 19.58 20.74
CA THR A 155 0.43 20.14 21.94
C THR A 155 -0.94 20.73 21.64
N SER A 156 -1.31 20.88 20.36
CA SER A 156 -2.63 21.41 20.00
C SER A 156 -3.75 20.48 20.45
N ARG A 157 -4.93 21.04 20.75
CA ARG A 157 -6.12 20.27 21.10
C ARG A 157 -6.48 19.24 20.02
N PHE A 158 -6.31 19.59 18.75
CA PHE A 158 -6.61 18.69 17.63
C PHE A 158 -5.63 17.53 17.55
N ALA A 159 -4.35 17.75 17.84
CA ALA A 159 -3.37 16.68 17.95
C ALA A 159 -3.67 15.76 19.15
N GLN A 160 -3.90 16.34 20.33
CA GLN A 160 -4.10 15.61 21.58
C GLN A 160 -5.40 14.80 21.62
N SER A 161 -6.51 15.36 21.11
CA SER A 161 -7.84 14.74 21.24
C SER A 161 -8.33 14.08 19.94
N GLY A 162 -7.66 14.33 18.80
CA GLY A 162 -8.09 13.86 17.48
C GLY A 162 -6.98 13.30 16.61
N ASN A 163 -5.77 13.13 17.16
CA ASN A 163 -4.59 12.63 16.43
C ASN A 163 -4.30 13.40 15.13
N ASN A 164 -4.75 14.67 15.09
CA ASN A 164 -4.65 15.51 13.91
C ASN A 164 -3.38 16.35 13.94
N PHE A 165 -2.28 15.76 13.45
CA PHE A 165 -0.97 16.39 13.41
C PHE A 165 -0.76 17.28 12.17
N PHE A 166 -1.62 17.17 11.15
CA PHE A 166 -1.46 17.86 9.87
C PHE A 166 -2.57 18.89 9.59
N GLY A 167 -3.40 19.23 10.56
CA GLY A 167 -4.46 20.22 10.41
C GLY A 167 -5.57 19.79 9.45
N GLN A 168 -5.80 18.48 9.29
CA GLN A 168 -6.80 17.97 8.35
C GLN A 168 -8.22 18.36 8.75
N TRP A 169 -9.01 18.80 7.79
CA TRP A 169 -10.42 19.12 7.98
C TRP A 169 -11.30 17.91 7.67
N CYS A 170 -12.34 17.74 8.47
CA CYS A 170 -13.36 16.75 8.25
C CYS A 170 -14.68 17.43 7.86
N TYR A 171 -15.25 17.06 6.71
CA TYR A 171 -16.45 17.67 6.17
C TYR A 171 -17.70 16.81 6.31
N THR A 172 -17.58 15.60 6.87
CA THR A 172 -18.69 14.69 7.09
C THR A 172 -19.29 14.93 8.48
N ASN A 173 -20.62 14.91 8.58
CA ASN A 173 -21.30 15.09 9.87
C ASN A 173 -20.88 14.00 10.88
N GLY A 174 -20.44 14.45 12.06
CA GLY A 174 -20.03 13.55 13.15
C GLY A 174 -18.57 13.10 13.10
N CYS A 175 -17.79 13.52 12.09
CA CYS A 175 -16.36 13.32 12.10
C CYS A 175 -15.61 14.53 12.67
N GLY A 176 -14.47 14.26 13.30
CA GLY A 176 -13.56 15.29 13.79
C GLY A 176 -14.01 15.99 15.07
N ILE A 177 -13.19 16.94 15.50
CA ILE A 177 -13.40 17.76 16.69
C ILE A 177 -13.88 19.13 16.27
N ILE A 178 -14.99 19.60 16.86
CA ILE A 178 -15.55 20.93 16.53
C ILE A 178 -14.60 22.02 17.05
N PRO A 179 -14.20 23.00 16.23
CA PRO A 179 -13.49 24.19 16.71
C PRO A 179 -14.31 24.92 17.78
N MET A 180 -13.64 25.41 18.85
CA MET A 180 -14.29 26.23 19.88
C MET A 180 -14.40 27.66 19.41
#